data_f896e5718d27a2c6231d7b8b6ef6ffc9
#
_entry.id   f896e5718d27a2c6231d7b8b6ef6ffc9
#
_cell.length_a   1.000
_cell.length_b   1.000
_cell.length_c   1.000
_cell.angle_alpha   90.00
_cell.angle_beta   90.00
_cell.angle_gamma   90.00
#
_symmetry.space_group_name_H-M   'P 1'
#
loop_
_entity.id
_entity.type
_entity.pdbx_description
1 polymer ?
#
loop_
_entity_poly.entity_id
_entity_poly.type
_entity_poly.pdbx_seq_one_letter_code
_entity_poly.pdbx_strand_id
1 'polypeptide(L)'
;MTRRIVGGRYARLITIRRVKTGQLIYGADEEKAVQEGLVVVRSGRLRCFASFDGKELTLFTLDAGDALPINEASMFEVKRDGEIVIFSGKAFQELALCDPDLARSAMPAISRMLRQSARMTEDIVFRCVKHRLVRALCDVAARDGRHCKEGIVLDAPPSAEEFAMHIGATRQSVSTIIAELIRDRVIRRLDASAIAIADLERLKAMLE
;
A
#
# COMPACT_ATOMS: atom_id res chain seq x y z
N MET A 1 -10.53 16.12 -7.75
CA MET A 1 -11.72 15.27 -7.70
C MET A 1 -12.59 15.49 -6.46
N THR A 2 -12.09 15.39 -5.28
CA THR A 2 -12.82 15.38 -4.00
C THR A 2 -13.51 16.70 -3.60
N ARG A 3 -13.04 17.86 -4.06
CA ARG A 3 -13.62 19.18 -3.71
C ARG A 3 -15.05 19.41 -4.21
N ARG A 4 -15.46 18.80 -5.32
CA ARG A 4 -16.81 18.96 -5.90
C ARG A 4 -17.89 18.12 -5.21
N ILE A 5 -17.48 17.01 -4.58
CA ILE A 5 -18.40 16.00 -4.01
C ILE A 5 -18.83 16.38 -2.58
N VAL A 6 -17.97 17.09 -1.84
CA VAL A 6 -18.14 17.36 -0.39
C VAL A 6 -19.19 18.43 -0.07
N GLY A 7 -19.65 19.21 -1.04
CA GLY A 7 -20.50 20.38 -0.79
C GLY A 7 -21.97 20.27 -1.21
N GLY A 8 -22.54 19.09 -1.46
CA GLY A 8 -23.85 18.99 -2.05
C GLY A 8 -24.81 17.95 -1.42
N ARG A 9 -25.84 17.58 -2.18
CA ARG A 9 -26.88 16.58 -1.85
C ARG A 9 -26.33 15.25 -1.31
N TYR A 10 -25.05 14.95 -1.55
CA TYR A 10 -24.38 13.70 -1.24
C TYR A 10 -23.61 13.69 0.09
N ALA A 11 -23.58 14.83 0.82
CA ALA A 11 -22.88 14.92 2.11
C ALA A 11 -23.37 13.91 3.17
N ARG A 12 -24.62 13.42 3.04
CA ARG A 12 -25.22 12.41 3.94
C ARG A 12 -24.83 10.97 3.58
N LEU A 13 -24.25 10.76 2.39
CA LEU A 13 -23.89 9.44 1.86
C LEU A 13 -22.38 9.19 1.94
N ILE A 14 -21.63 10.16 2.46
CA ILE A 14 -20.17 10.18 2.49
C ILE A 14 -19.74 10.43 3.92
N THR A 15 -18.86 9.58 4.42
CA THR A 15 -18.20 9.80 5.72
C THR A 15 -16.77 10.29 5.46
N ILE A 16 -16.44 11.49 5.98
CA ILE A 16 -15.08 12.00 5.97
C ILE A 16 -14.48 11.78 7.35
N ARG A 17 -13.32 11.14 7.39
CA ARG A 17 -12.67 10.75 8.64
C ARG A 17 -11.21 11.20 8.65
N ARG A 18 -10.82 11.92 9.71
CA ARG A 18 -9.40 12.13 10.02
C ARG A 18 -8.86 10.89 10.72
N VAL A 19 -7.71 10.44 10.29
CA VAL A 19 -7.08 9.22 10.78
C VAL A 19 -5.66 9.51 11.25
N LYS A 20 -5.21 8.80 12.28
CA LYS A 20 -3.88 8.96 12.90
C LYS A 20 -3.06 7.70 12.73
N THR A 21 -1.78 7.86 12.59
CA THR A 21 -0.78 6.78 12.49
C THR A 21 -0.95 5.76 13.62
N GLY A 22 -0.95 4.48 13.26
CA GLY A 22 -1.19 3.35 14.17
C GLY A 22 -2.67 3.01 14.39
N GLN A 23 -3.61 3.84 13.92
CA GLN A 23 -5.04 3.54 14.01
C GLN A 23 -5.38 2.36 13.11
N LEU A 24 -6.15 1.40 13.64
CA LEU A 24 -6.77 0.32 12.88
C LEU A 24 -8.19 0.70 12.48
N ILE A 25 -8.58 0.31 11.28
CA ILE A 25 -9.92 0.53 10.71
C ILE A 25 -10.39 -0.80 10.15
N TYR A 26 -11.53 -1.27 10.63
CA TYR A 26 -12.14 -2.51 10.18
C TYR A 26 -13.39 -2.21 9.40
N GLY A 27 -13.61 -2.93 8.31
CA GLY A 27 -14.81 -2.78 7.50
C GLY A 27 -16.09 -3.15 8.26
N ALA A 28 -15.99 -4.07 9.24
CA ALA A 28 -17.10 -4.50 10.07
C ALA A 28 -17.52 -3.47 11.16
N ASP A 29 -16.61 -2.58 11.59
CA ASP A 29 -16.85 -1.62 12.68
C ASP A 29 -17.63 -0.36 12.24
N GLU A 30 -17.90 -0.22 10.97
CA GLU A 30 -18.67 0.92 10.46
C GLU A 30 -20.15 0.71 10.82
N GLU A 31 -20.65 1.46 11.84
CA GLU A 31 -22.01 1.40 12.42
C GLU A 31 -23.18 1.49 11.40
N LYS A 32 -22.86 1.77 10.16
CA LYS A 32 -23.80 1.70 9.01
C LYS A 32 -23.24 0.74 8.00
N ALA A 33 -23.31 -0.57 8.35
CA ALA A 33 -23.15 -1.70 7.45
C ALA A 33 -22.71 -1.31 6.03
N VAL A 34 -21.44 -0.96 5.86
CA VAL A 34 -20.86 -0.86 4.53
C VAL A 34 -20.59 -2.30 4.11
N GLN A 35 -21.69 -3.05 3.84
CA GLN A 35 -21.59 -4.42 3.30
C GLN A 35 -20.69 -4.40 2.05
N GLU A 36 -20.73 -3.31 1.31
CA GLU A 36 -19.84 -3.00 0.20
C GLU A 36 -19.69 -1.48 0.12
N GLY A 37 -18.47 -1.00 -0.08
CA GLY A 37 -18.20 0.43 -0.15
C GLY A 37 -16.88 0.72 -0.85
N LEU A 38 -16.51 1.99 -0.81
CA LEU A 38 -15.26 2.48 -1.37
C LEU A 38 -14.57 3.40 -0.35
N VAL A 39 -13.33 3.13 -0.02
CA VAL A 39 -12.47 4.07 0.70
C VAL A 39 -11.59 4.82 -0.30
N VAL A 40 -11.51 6.14 -0.15
CA VAL A 40 -10.62 7.01 -0.94
C VAL A 40 -9.69 7.74 0.01
N VAL A 41 -8.40 7.66 -0.23
CA VAL A 41 -7.39 8.38 0.54
C VAL A 41 -7.26 9.80 0.00
N ARG A 42 -7.62 10.82 0.79
CA ARG A 42 -7.41 12.23 0.44
C ARG A 42 -6.01 12.71 0.78
N SER A 43 -5.50 12.26 1.91
CA SER A 43 -4.14 12.52 2.38
C SER A 43 -3.72 11.42 3.35
N GLY A 44 -2.41 11.27 3.57
CA GLY A 44 -1.87 10.23 4.42
C GLY A 44 -1.53 8.95 3.67
N ARG A 45 -1.41 7.84 4.41
CA ARG A 45 -1.11 6.51 3.86
C ARG A 45 -1.83 5.44 4.67
N LEU A 46 -2.49 4.51 3.98
CA LEU A 46 -3.12 3.34 4.56
C LEU A 46 -2.42 2.07 4.07
N ARG A 47 -2.31 1.09 4.95
CA ARG A 47 -1.95 -0.29 4.65
C ARG A 47 -3.22 -1.14 4.74
N CYS A 48 -3.64 -1.77 3.66
CA CYS A 48 -4.66 -2.81 3.66
C CYS A 48 -3.97 -4.16 3.85
N PHE A 49 -4.45 -4.98 4.78
CA PHE A 49 -3.81 -6.25 5.09
C PHE A 49 -4.84 -7.34 5.39
N ALA A 50 -4.42 -8.60 5.23
CA ALA A 50 -5.11 -9.77 5.72
C ALA A 50 -4.37 -10.31 6.95
N SER A 51 -5.10 -10.87 7.92
CA SER A 51 -4.53 -11.51 9.09
C SER A 51 -5.09 -12.92 9.24
N PHE A 52 -4.20 -13.89 9.48
CA PHE A 52 -4.56 -15.27 9.73
C PHE A 52 -3.55 -15.90 10.70
N ASP A 53 -4.04 -16.48 11.78
CA ASP A 53 -3.22 -17.18 12.80
C ASP A 53 -2.03 -16.33 13.29
N GLY A 54 -2.29 -15.07 13.62
CA GLY A 54 -1.28 -14.12 14.10
C GLY A 54 -0.26 -13.66 13.04
N LYS A 55 -0.41 -14.08 11.79
CA LYS A 55 0.41 -13.62 10.68
C LYS A 55 -0.35 -12.60 9.84
N GLU A 56 0.35 -11.58 9.40
CA GLU A 56 -0.23 -10.56 8.55
C GLU A 56 0.42 -10.55 7.16
N LEU A 57 -0.41 -10.28 6.15
CA LEU A 57 0.02 -10.08 4.78
C LEU A 57 -0.51 -8.74 4.30
N THR A 58 0.40 -7.85 3.89
CA THR A 58 0.03 -6.58 3.28
C THR A 58 -0.46 -6.83 1.86
N LEU A 59 -1.72 -6.51 1.60
CA LEU A 59 -2.34 -6.65 0.29
C LEU A 59 -2.10 -5.41 -0.57
N PHE A 60 -2.33 -4.23 0.02
CA PHE A 60 -2.20 -2.94 -0.67
C PHE A 60 -1.62 -1.87 0.26
N THR A 61 -0.86 -0.95 -0.32
CA THR A 61 -0.53 0.33 0.28
C THR A 61 -1.23 1.42 -0.54
N LEU A 62 -2.02 2.25 0.12
CA LEU A 62 -2.82 3.31 -0.49
C LEU A 62 -2.23 4.66 -0.12
N ASP A 63 -1.89 5.45 -1.11
CA ASP A 63 -1.46 6.85 -0.96
C ASP A 63 -2.58 7.81 -1.38
N ALA A 64 -2.34 9.11 -1.22
CA ALA A 64 -3.29 10.14 -1.61
C ALA A 64 -3.71 10.02 -3.07
N GLY A 65 -5.01 9.93 -3.33
CA GLY A 65 -5.61 9.72 -4.65
C GLY A 65 -5.95 8.26 -4.96
N ASP A 66 -5.52 7.32 -4.13
CA ASP A 66 -5.91 5.91 -4.29
C ASP A 66 -7.28 5.64 -3.70
N ALA A 67 -7.94 4.64 -4.26
CA ALA A 67 -9.23 4.16 -3.82
C ALA A 67 -9.25 2.64 -3.79
N LEU A 68 -9.90 2.06 -2.78
CA LEU A 68 -10.04 0.61 -2.61
C LEU A 68 -11.50 0.28 -2.26
N PRO A 69 -12.12 -0.72 -2.92
CA PRO A 69 -13.35 -1.31 -2.42
C PRO A 69 -13.14 -1.87 -1.01
N ILE A 70 -14.12 -1.64 -0.14
CA ILE A 70 -14.12 -2.17 1.22
C ILE A 70 -15.33 -3.07 1.44
N ASN A 71 -15.14 -4.08 2.27
CA ASN A 71 -16.17 -5.00 2.76
C ASN A 71 -15.91 -5.32 4.23
N GLU A 72 -16.73 -6.17 4.83
CA GLU A 72 -16.62 -6.58 6.24
C GLU A 72 -15.25 -7.20 6.58
N ALA A 73 -14.59 -7.88 5.65
CA ALA A 73 -13.30 -8.51 5.86
C ALA A 73 -12.11 -7.54 5.68
N SER A 74 -12.35 -6.29 5.27
CA SER A 74 -11.28 -5.33 5.02
C SER A 74 -10.68 -4.82 6.33
N MET A 75 -9.35 -4.88 6.42
CA MET A 75 -8.57 -4.38 7.54
C MET A 75 -7.54 -3.36 7.05
N PHE A 76 -7.50 -2.19 7.70
CA PHE A 76 -6.56 -1.14 7.37
C PHE A 76 -5.80 -0.69 8.62
N GLU A 77 -4.53 -0.38 8.41
CA GLU A 77 -3.65 0.30 9.37
C GLU A 77 -3.25 1.66 8.78
N VAL A 78 -3.36 2.72 9.57
CA VAL A 78 -2.91 4.05 9.18
C VAL A 78 -1.39 4.15 9.36
N LYS A 79 -0.65 4.28 8.28
CA LYS A 79 0.83 4.40 8.29
C LYS A 79 1.30 5.86 8.30
N ARG A 80 0.43 6.81 7.94
CA ARG A 80 0.68 8.25 8.01
C ARG A 80 -0.62 9.00 8.20
N ASP A 81 -0.62 9.95 9.13
CA ASP A 81 -1.77 10.82 9.43
C ASP A 81 -2.40 11.39 8.16
N GLY A 82 -3.72 11.46 8.15
CA GLY A 82 -4.40 11.95 6.96
C GLY A 82 -5.91 12.02 7.08
N GLU A 83 -6.53 12.03 5.92
CA GLU A 83 -7.97 12.09 5.77
C GLU A 83 -8.43 11.08 4.71
N ILE A 84 -9.45 10.31 5.06
CA ILE A 84 -10.09 9.35 4.17
C ILE A 84 -11.56 9.72 3.95
N VAL A 85 -12.09 9.29 2.81
CA VAL A 85 -13.51 9.40 2.49
C VAL A 85 -14.04 8.00 2.28
N ILE A 86 -15.12 7.67 2.98
CA ILE A 86 -15.79 6.39 2.88
C ILE A 86 -17.13 6.61 2.20
N PHE A 87 -17.38 5.87 1.13
CA PHE A 87 -18.64 5.82 0.42
C PHE A 87 -19.31 4.46 0.68
N SER A 88 -20.59 4.44 1.02
CA SER A 88 -21.35 3.19 0.93
C SER A 88 -21.52 2.77 -0.53
N GLY A 89 -21.71 1.47 -0.80
CA GLY A 89 -21.93 0.99 -2.17
C GLY A 89 -23.10 1.69 -2.85
N LYS A 90 -24.20 1.92 -2.11
CA LYS A 90 -25.36 2.68 -2.59
C LYS A 90 -24.97 4.12 -2.96
N ALA A 91 -24.21 4.80 -2.10
CA ALA A 91 -23.73 6.15 -2.37
C ALA A 91 -22.85 6.22 -3.61
N PHE A 92 -21.97 5.25 -3.78
CA PHE A 92 -21.11 5.18 -4.97
C PHE A 92 -21.92 4.93 -6.25
N GLN A 93 -22.93 4.06 -6.21
CA GLN A 93 -23.82 3.81 -7.34
C GLN A 93 -24.60 5.08 -7.74
N GLU A 94 -25.24 5.76 -6.77
CA GLU A 94 -25.98 6.99 -7.02
C GLU A 94 -25.07 8.10 -7.60
N LEU A 95 -23.85 8.25 -7.05
CA LEU A 95 -22.88 9.21 -7.55
C LEU A 95 -22.38 8.88 -8.96
N ALA A 96 -22.12 7.61 -9.26
CA ALA A 96 -21.67 7.16 -10.58
C ALA A 96 -22.74 7.38 -11.68
N LEU A 97 -24.02 7.28 -11.31
CA LEU A 97 -25.14 7.59 -12.23
C LEU A 97 -25.27 9.10 -12.49
N CYS A 98 -24.99 9.93 -11.48
CA CYS A 98 -25.10 11.38 -11.58
C CYS A 98 -23.85 12.04 -12.17
N ASP A 99 -22.67 11.45 -12.01
CA ASP A 99 -21.38 11.94 -12.49
C ASP A 99 -20.58 10.79 -13.12
N PRO A 100 -20.77 10.55 -14.43
CA PRO A 100 -20.03 9.52 -15.16
C PRO A 100 -18.51 9.69 -15.11
N ASP A 101 -18.00 10.90 -14.88
CA ASP A 101 -16.56 11.15 -14.74
C ASP A 101 -15.99 10.56 -13.45
N LEU A 102 -16.83 10.42 -12.41
CA LEU A 102 -16.44 9.72 -11.19
C LEU A 102 -16.15 8.25 -11.48
N ALA A 103 -17.07 7.55 -12.15
CA ALA A 103 -16.88 6.15 -12.53
C ALA A 103 -15.65 5.99 -13.45
N ARG A 104 -15.50 6.87 -14.44
CA ARG A 104 -14.34 6.88 -15.35
C ARG A 104 -13.02 7.07 -14.61
N SER A 105 -12.98 7.93 -13.59
CA SER A 105 -11.78 8.17 -12.78
C SER A 105 -11.44 7.02 -11.81
N ALA A 106 -12.42 6.16 -11.45
CA ALA A 106 -12.19 4.99 -10.62
C ALA A 106 -11.54 3.81 -11.41
N MET A 107 -11.78 3.72 -12.72
CA MET A 107 -11.28 2.61 -13.54
C MET A 107 -9.75 2.43 -13.51
N PRO A 108 -8.91 3.48 -13.60
CA PRO A 108 -7.47 3.32 -13.48
C PRO A 108 -7.04 2.78 -12.10
N ALA A 109 -7.73 3.18 -11.02
CA ALA A 109 -7.45 2.69 -9.67
C ALA A 109 -7.75 1.19 -9.56
N ILE A 110 -8.93 0.76 -10.00
CA ILE A 110 -9.34 -0.65 -10.03
C ILE A 110 -8.36 -1.47 -10.88
N SER A 111 -7.97 -0.97 -12.06
CA SER A 111 -7.01 -1.64 -12.93
C SER A 111 -5.63 -1.78 -12.29
N ARG A 112 -5.16 -0.77 -11.54
CA ARG A 112 -3.91 -0.87 -10.78
C ARG A 112 -3.99 -1.96 -9.71
N MET A 113 -5.08 -2.00 -8.96
CA MET A 113 -5.32 -3.00 -7.91
C MET A 113 -5.34 -4.41 -8.48
N LEU A 114 -6.07 -4.64 -9.56
CA LEU A 114 -6.14 -5.96 -10.20
C LEU A 114 -4.76 -6.42 -10.67
N ARG A 115 -3.99 -5.53 -11.31
CA ARG A 115 -2.61 -5.83 -11.70
C ARG A 115 -1.71 -6.13 -10.49
N GLN A 116 -1.86 -5.38 -9.40
CA GLN A 116 -1.08 -5.61 -8.17
C GLN A 116 -1.43 -6.96 -7.54
N SER A 117 -2.72 -7.31 -7.47
CA SER A 117 -3.17 -8.61 -6.96
C SER A 117 -2.64 -9.77 -7.82
N ALA A 118 -2.72 -9.65 -9.16
CA ALA A 118 -2.19 -10.65 -10.07
C ALA A 118 -0.68 -10.85 -9.88
N ARG A 119 0.10 -9.76 -9.84
CA ARG A 119 1.54 -9.81 -9.58
C ARG A 119 1.87 -10.44 -8.23
N MET A 120 1.15 -10.08 -7.17
CA MET A 120 1.35 -10.66 -5.86
C MET A 120 1.12 -12.18 -5.86
N THR A 121 0.08 -12.63 -6.54
CA THR A 121 -0.22 -14.06 -6.69
C THR A 121 0.89 -14.76 -7.47
N GLU A 122 1.33 -14.22 -8.60
CA GLU A 122 2.45 -14.74 -9.39
C GLU A 122 3.73 -14.81 -8.54
N ASP A 123 4.04 -13.76 -7.79
CA ASP A 123 5.24 -13.69 -6.97
C ASP A 123 5.23 -14.73 -5.83
N ILE A 124 4.09 -14.95 -5.19
CA ILE A 124 3.97 -15.96 -4.13
C ILE A 124 4.09 -17.37 -4.70
N VAL A 125 3.53 -17.62 -5.87
CA VAL A 125 3.48 -18.97 -6.48
C VAL A 125 4.80 -19.32 -7.17
N PHE A 126 5.40 -18.39 -7.90
CA PHE A 126 6.49 -18.70 -8.82
C PHE A 126 7.86 -18.12 -8.43
N ARG A 127 7.93 -17.18 -7.47
CA ARG A 127 9.17 -16.48 -7.14
C ARG A 127 9.66 -16.81 -5.73
N CYS A 128 10.98 -17.00 -5.59
CA CYS A 128 11.58 -17.19 -4.27
C CYS A 128 11.53 -15.90 -3.43
N VAL A 129 11.73 -16.05 -2.12
CA VAL A 129 11.69 -14.92 -1.16
C VAL A 129 12.68 -13.81 -1.54
N LYS A 130 13.88 -14.18 -2.02
CA LYS A 130 14.91 -13.22 -2.44
C LYS A 130 14.42 -12.34 -3.60
N HIS A 131 13.82 -12.94 -4.62
CA HIS A 131 13.26 -12.21 -5.76
C HIS A 131 12.15 -11.25 -5.32
N ARG A 132 11.23 -11.72 -4.45
CA ARG A 132 10.13 -10.87 -3.92
C ARG A 132 10.67 -9.69 -3.10
N LEU A 133 11.70 -9.91 -2.27
CA LEU A 133 12.33 -8.84 -1.50
C LEU A 133 13.05 -7.82 -2.39
N VAL A 134 13.80 -8.29 -3.38
CA VAL A 134 14.48 -7.41 -4.34
C VAL A 134 13.47 -6.52 -5.07
N ARG A 135 12.35 -7.08 -5.52
CA ARG A 135 11.27 -6.33 -6.15
C ARG A 135 10.69 -5.28 -5.20
N ALA A 136 10.37 -5.66 -3.96
CA ALA A 136 9.85 -4.73 -2.94
C ALA A 136 10.83 -3.59 -2.66
N LEU A 137 12.13 -3.86 -2.61
CA LEU A 137 13.18 -2.84 -2.48
C LEU A 137 13.22 -1.87 -3.68
N CYS A 138 13.08 -2.38 -4.90
CA CYS A 138 12.99 -1.55 -6.10
C CYS A 138 11.74 -0.65 -6.08
N ASP A 139 10.60 -1.19 -5.65
CA ASP A 139 9.33 -0.43 -5.56
C ASP A 139 9.41 0.68 -4.50
N VAL A 140 10.02 0.39 -3.33
CA VAL A 140 10.25 1.40 -2.28
C VAL A 140 11.24 2.46 -2.78
N ALA A 141 12.31 2.06 -3.47
CA ALA A 141 13.28 2.98 -4.04
C ALA A 141 12.67 3.93 -5.08
N ALA A 142 11.79 3.41 -5.92
CA ALA A 142 11.10 4.22 -6.94
C ALA A 142 10.09 5.21 -6.32
N ARG A 143 9.48 4.85 -5.19
CA ARG A 143 8.44 5.66 -4.54
C ARG A 143 9.00 6.68 -3.56
N ASP A 144 9.91 6.25 -2.70
CA ASP A 144 10.37 7.00 -1.52
C ASP A 144 11.89 7.31 -1.58
N GLY A 145 12.60 6.85 -2.63
CA GLY A 145 14.04 6.97 -2.75
C GLY A 145 14.51 8.35 -3.17
N ARG A 146 15.60 8.82 -2.56
CA ARG A 146 16.28 10.06 -2.91
C ARG A 146 17.59 9.77 -3.62
N HIS A 147 17.72 10.22 -4.87
CA HIS A 147 18.97 10.08 -5.63
C HIS A 147 20.10 10.94 -5.05
N CYS A 148 21.26 10.33 -4.83
CA CYS A 148 22.46 11.02 -4.39
C CYS A 148 23.73 10.33 -4.96
N LYS A 149 24.93 10.82 -4.55
CA LYS A 149 26.21 10.26 -5.02
C LYS A 149 26.43 8.81 -4.56
N GLU A 150 25.82 8.42 -3.47
CA GLU A 150 25.89 7.06 -2.90
C GLU A 150 24.92 6.07 -3.55
N GLY A 151 24.11 6.51 -4.52
CA GLY A 151 23.05 5.75 -5.16
C GLY A 151 21.66 6.25 -4.77
N ILE A 152 20.72 5.37 -4.48
CA ILE A 152 19.37 5.73 -4.01
C ILE A 152 19.30 5.53 -2.51
N VAL A 153 19.11 6.62 -1.77
CA VAL A 153 18.97 6.61 -0.31
C VAL A 153 17.50 6.49 0.07
N LEU A 154 17.23 5.57 0.98
CA LEU A 154 15.97 5.41 1.71
C LEU A 154 16.24 5.87 3.15
N ASP A 155 15.70 7.04 3.52
CA ASP A 155 15.94 7.64 4.84
C ASP A 155 15.18 6.89 5.96
N ALA A 156 14.05 6.24 5.65
CA ALA A 156 13.28 5.42 6.57
C ALA A 156 12.70 4.20 5.81
N PRO A 157 13.54 3.21 5.44
CA PRO A 157 13.04 2.02 4.75
C PRO A 157 12.14 1.20 5.67
N PRO A 158 11.20 0.41 5.12
CA PRO A 158 10.47 -0.57 5.89
C PRO A 158 11.41 -1.49 6.67
N SER A 159 11.05 -1.84 7.89
CA SER A 159 11.77 -2.82 8.70
C SER A 159 11.75 -4.21 8.05
N ALA A 160 12.62 -5.11 8.51
CA ALA A 160 12.61 -6.49 8.04
C ALA A 160 11.26 -7.20 8.29
N GLU A 161 10.54 -6.81 9.33
CA GLU A 161 9.20 -7.31 9.63
C GLU A 161 8.15 -6.75 8.66
N GLU A 162 8.18 -5.46 8.37
CA GLU A 162 7.28 -4.84 7.39
C GLU A 162 7.52 -5.39 5.98
N PHE A 163 8.78 -5.60 5.59
CA PHE A 163 9.07 -6.31 4.32
C PHE A 163 8.53 -7.74 4.35
N ALA A 164 8.70 -8.47 5.46
CA ALA A 164 8.20 -9.84 5.59
C ALA A 164 6.68 -9.90 5.42
N MET A 165 5.95 -9.00 6.08
CA MET A 165 4.50 -8.85 5.92
C MET A 165 4.11 -8.45 4.48
N HIS A 166 4.93 -7.65 3.83
CA HIS A 166 4.64 -7.18 2.46
C HIS A 166 4.83 -8.29 1.41
N ILE A 167 5.85 -9.13 1.58
CA ILE A 167 6.19 -10.16 0.58
C ILE A 167 5.73 -11.58 0.95
N GLY A 168 5.03 -11.76 2.09
CA GLY A 168 4.58 -13.06 2.56
C GLY A 168 5.74 -13.99 2.93
N ALA A 169 6.68 -13.51 3.74
CA ALA A 169 7.86 -14.24 4.19
C ALA A 169 8.03 -14.14 5.71
N THR A 170 9.06 -14.80 6.28
CA THR A 170 9.43 -14.63 7.68
C THR A 170 10.42 -13.47 7.83
N ARG A 171 10.37 -12.75 8.97
CA ARG A 171 11.36 -11.73 9.33
C ARG A 171 12.79 -12.26 9.25
N GLN A 172 13.01 -13.50 9.69
CA GLN A 172 14.33 -14.13 9.65
C GLN A 172 14.85 -14.27 8.22
N SER A 173 14.03 -14.80 7.29
CA SER A 173 14.41 -14.91 5.88
C SER A 173 14.75 -13.56 5.26
N VAL A 174 13.94 -12.54 5.53
CA VAL A 174 14.20 -11.17 5.05
C VAL A 174 15.51 -10.63 5.62
N SER A 175 15.74 -10.76 6.93
CA SER A 175 16.99 -10.29 7.58
C SER A 175 18.23 -10.97 6.99
N THR A 176 18.17 -12.26 6.73
CA THR A 176 19.26 -13.01 6.09
C THR A 176 19.55 -12.47 4.69
N ILE A 177 18.53 -12.27 3.87
CA ILE A 177 18.72 -11.77 2.49
C ILE A 177 19.23 -10.32 2.50
N ILE A 178 18.76 -9.45 3.39
CA ILE A 178 19.27 -8.09 3.53
C ILE A 178 20.76 -8.13 3.90
N ALA A 179 21.18 -9.02 4.82
CA ALA A 179 22.59 -9.18 5.18
C ALA A 179 23.44 -9.67 3.99
N GLU A 180 22.92 -10.57 3.15
CA GLU A 180 23.57 -10.97 1.90
C GLU A 180 23.75 -9.78 0.94
N LEU A 181 22.69 -9.00 0.70
CA LEU A 181 22.74 -7.83 -0.19
C LEU A 181 23.73 -6.76 0.29
N ILE A 182 23.87 -6.61 1.62
CA ILE A 182 24.86 -5.72 2.23
C ILE A 182 26.28 -6.28 2.02
N ARG A 183 26.52 -7.57 2.29
CA ARG A 183 27.80 -8.24 2.05
C ARG A 183 28.23 -8.14 0.59
N ASP A 184 27.28 -8.28 -0.32
CA ASP A 184 27.50 -8.21 -1.77
C ASP A 184 27.60 -6.75 -2.29
N ARG A 185 27.53 -5.77 -1.38
CA ARG A 185 27.63 -4.32 -1.65
C ARG A 185 26.57 -3.76 -2.61
N VAL A 186 25.44 -4.46 -2.76
CA VAL A 186 24.27 -3.98 -3.51
C VAL A 186 23.52 -2.93 -2.69
N ILE A 187 23.44 -3.17 -1.38
CA ILE A 187 22.88 -2.25 -0.39
C ILE A 187 23.98 -1.87 0.61
N ARG A 188 23.95 -0.65 1.11
CA ARG A 188 24.81 -0.19 2.22
C ARG A 188 23.94 0.39 3.32
N ARG A 189 24.25 0.09 4.57
CA ARG A 189 23.68 0.80 5.72
C ARG A 189 24.43 2.11 5.88
N LEU A 190 23.73 3.24 5.92
CA LEU A 190 24.29 4.56 6.13
C LEU A 190 24.34 4.91 7.61
N ASP A 191 23.25 4.61 8.32
CA ASP A 191 23.09 4.80 9.77
C ASP A 191 22.08 3.78 10.34
N ALA A 192 21.57 4.05 11.55
CA ALA A 192 20.58 3.18 12.21
C ALA A 192 19.22 3.14 11.48
N SER A 193 18.89 4.19 10.73
CA SER A 193 17.56 4.41 10.12
C SER A 193 17.58 4.51 8.59
N ALA A 194 18.77 4.57 7.96
CA ALA A 194 18.89 4.79 6.52
C ALA A 194 19.73 3.71 5.83
N ILE A 195 19.31 3.36 4.62
CA ILE A 195 20.06 2.49 3.71
C ILE A 195 20.27 3.16 2.37
N ALA A 196 21.34 2.82 1.67
CA ALA A 196 21.57 3.20 0.29
C ALA A 196 21.55 1.95 -0.61
N ILE A 197 20.80 2.01 -1.69
CA ILE A 197 20.92 1.07 -2.80
C ILE A 197 22.06 1.61 -3.68
N ALA A 198 23.24 0.99 -3.53
CA ALA A 198 24.46 1.47 -4.17
C ALA A 198 24.46 1.23 -5.68
N ASP A 199 23.81 0.14 -6.12
CA ASP A 199 23.74 -0.26 -7.52
C ASP A 199 22.32 -0.77 -7.85
N LEU A 200 21.48 0.14 -8.36
CA LEU A 200 20.09 -0.18 -8.71
C LEU A 200 20.01 -1.15 -9.90
N GLU A 201 20.91 -1.02 -10.88
CA GLU A 201 20.88 -1.88 -12.06
C GLU A 201 21.26 -3.32 -11.69
N ARG A 202 22.25 -3.48 -10.82
CA ARG A 202 22.58 -4.80 -10.26
C ARG A 202 21.44 -5.38 -9.41
N LEU A 203 20.73 -4.54 -8.67
CA LEU A 203 19.56 -4.96 -7.91
C LEU A 203 18.45 -5.43 -8.85
N LYS A 204 18.18 -4.69 -9.92
CA LYS A 204 17.18 -5.06 -10.94
C LYS A 204 17.56 -6.33 -11.71
N ALA A 205 18.84 -6.50 -12.04
CA ALA A 205 19.33 -7.71 -12.73
C ALA A 205 19.06 -9.01 -11.93
N MET A 206 18.83 -8.90 -10.61
CA MET A 206 18.43 -10.07 -9.79
C MET A 206 16.95 -10.46 -10.00
N LEU A 207 16.18 -9.70 -10.79
CA LEU A 207 14.78 -9.99 -11.13
C LEU A 207 14.62 -10.74 -12.46
N GLU A 208 15.70 -10.88 -13.21
CA GLU A 208 15.74 -11.65 -14.47
C GLU A 208 16.04 -13.13 -14.18
#